data_10a679a52b5b1e3fd0d7715fc780e54b
#
_entry.id   10a679a52b5b1e3fd0d7715fc780e54b
#
_cell.length_a   1.000
_cell.length_b   1.000
_cell.length_c   1.000
_cell.angle_alpha   90.00
_cell.angle_beta   90.00
_cell.angle_gamma   90.00
#
_symmetry.space_group_name_H-M   'P 1'
#
loop_
_entity.id
_entity.type
_entity.pdbx_description
1 polymer ?
#
loop_
_entity_poly.entity_id
_entity_poly.type
_entity_poly.pdbx_seq_one_letter_code
_entity_poly.pdbx_strand_id
1 'polypeptide(L)' 'KNNRLDHYGIMLKTKNDVDYWFNFIKSHNVEIFKDIKDHRDGSRSFYCYDPDKNILQIMWHPTLSK' A
#
# COMPACT_ATOMS: atom_id res chain seq x y z
N LYS A 1 -20.25 -8.41 8.06
CA LYS A 1 -19.71 -8.51 7.89
C LYS A 1 -18.81 -8.80 8.01
N ASN A 2 -18.38 -9.08 7.80
CA ASN A 2 -17.49 -9.50 7.99
C ASN A 2 -16.60 -9.21 7.82
N ASN A 3 -16.34 -8.91 7.82
CA ASN A 3 -15.43 -8.68 7.65
C ASN A 3 -14.26 -9.16 7.86
N ARG A 4 -14.08 -9.78 7.65
CA ARG A 4 -13.01 -10.42 7.72
C ARG A 4 -11.99 -9.84 6.92
N LEU A 5 -12.22 -9.12 6.01
CA LEU A 5 -11.24 -8.51 5.27
C LEU A 5 -11.12 -7.13 5.73
N ASP A 6 -10.36 -6.94 6.77
CA ASP A 6 -10.07 -5.63 7.28
C ASP A 6 -9.08 -4.94 6.40
N HIS A 7 -8.38 -5.70 5.58
CA HIS A 7 -7.45 -5.05 4.66
C HIS A 7 -7.33 -5.88 3.39
N TYR A 8 -6.90 -5.22 2.34
CA TYR A 8 -6.69 -5.83 1.05
C TYR A 8 -5.50 -5.14 0.40
N GLY A 9 -5.00 -5.68 -0.68
CA GLY A 9 -3.75 -5.20 -1.24
C GLY A 9 -3.78 -4.98 -2.72
N ILE A 10 -2.93 -4.07 -3.16
CA ILE A 10 -2.71 -3.78 -4.56
C ILE A 10 -1.23 -3.98 -4.84
N MET A 11 -0.92 -4.74 -5.87
CA MET A 11 0.46 -5.01 -6.25
C MET A 11 0.85 -4.09 -7.41
N LEU A 12 1.90 -3.32 -7.22
CA LEU A 12 2.37 -2.39 -8.24
C LEU A 12 3.48 -3.02 -9.06
N LYS A 13 3.73 -2.47 -10.23
CA LYS A 13 4.67 -3.05 -11.17
C LYS A 13 6.12 -2.66 -10.92
N THR A 14 6.35 -1.48 -10.36
CA THR A 14 7.72 -1.05 -10.10
C THR A 14 7.84 -0.52 -8.69
N LYS A 15 9.07 -0.54 -8.19
CA LYS A 15 9.35 -0.04 -6.86
C LYS A 15 9.05 1.45 -6.76
N ASN A 16 9.36 2.20 -7.81
CA ASN A 16 9.11 3.64 -7.83
C ASN A 16 7.63 3.98 -7.78
N ASP A 17 6.78 3.07 -8.25
CA ASP A 17 5.35 3.29 -8.20
C ASP A 17 4.84 3.40 -6.76
N VAL A 18 5.50 2.72 -5.83
CA VAL A 18 5.11 2.80 -4.44
C VAL A 18 5.25 4.23 -3.94
N ASP A 19 6.38 4.87 -4.26
CA ASP A 19 6.60 6.26 -3.87
C ASP A 19 5.60 7.20 -4.54
N TYR A 20 5.34 6.96 -5.82
CA TYR A 20 4.40 7.77 -6.57
C TYR A 20 3.01 7.71 -5.91
N TRP A 21 2.52 6.52 -5.64
CA TRP A 21 1.20 6.36 -5.06
C TRP A 21 1.12 6.87 -3.63
N PHE A 22 2.20 6.71 -2.88
CA PHE A 22 2.25 7.24 -1.53
C PHE A 22 2.05 8.76 -1.54
N ASN A 23 2.80 9.45 -2.39
CA ASN A 23 2.69 10.91 -2.47
C ASN A 23 1.34 11.35 -3.02
N PHE A 24 0.84 10.62 -4.01
CA PHE A 24 -0.45 10.92 -4.60
C PHE A 24 -1.56 10.82 -3.55
N ILE A 25 -1.55 9.73 -2.80
CA ILE A 25 -2.59 9.48 -1.80
C ILE A 25 -2.50 10.51 -0.67
N LYS A 26 -1.28 10.84 -0.24
CA LYS A 26 -1.13 11.87 0.80
C LYS A 26 -1.64 13.22 0.32
N SER A 27 -1.42 13.54 -0.94
CA SER A 27 -1.85 14.84 -1.47
C SER A 27 -3.37 14.94 -1.55
N HIS A 28 -4.07 13.82 -1.46
CA HIS A 28 -5.53 13.79 -1.47
C HIS A 28 -6.09 13.64 -0.06
N ASN A 29 -5.27 13.88 0.95
CA ASN A 29 -5.69 13.87 2.35
C ASN A 29 -6.19 12.51 2.83
N VAL A 30 -5.71 11.45 2.22
CA VAL A 30 -6.04 10.11 2.67
C VAL A 30 -5.14 9.78 3.86
N GLU A 31 -5.71 9.23 4.90
CA GLU A 31 -4.95 8.91 6.09
C GLU A 31 -4.03 7.73 5.85
N ILE A 32 -2.76 7.87 6.26
CA ILE A 32 -1.77 6.80 6.13
C ILE A 32 -1.74 6.02 7.44
N PHE A 33 -1.91 4.71 7.34
CA PHE A 33 -1.85 3.84 8.51
C PHE A 33 -0.41 3.49 8.88
N LYS A 34 0.41 3.17 7.86
CA LYS A 34 1.84 2.93 8.06
C LYS A 34 2.61 3.50 6.89
N ASP A 35 3.68 4.22 7.21
CA ASP A 35 4.52 4.85 6.19
C ASP A 35 5.23 3.81 5.33
N ILE A 36 5.80 4.27 4.23
CA ILE A 36 6.59 3.42 3.35
C ILE A 36 7.67 2.71 4.13
N LYS A 37 7.82 1.43 3.85
CA LYS A 37 8.85 0.62 4.47
C LYS A 37 9.41 -0.36 3.47
N ASP A 38 10.73 -0.51 3.47
CA ASP A 38 11.38 -1.57 2.72
C ASP A 38 11.49 -2.78 3.62
N HIS A 39 11.10 -3.92 3.09
CA HIS A 39 11.07 -5.15 3.87
C HIS A 39 12.29 -6.01 3.58
N ARG A 40 12.51 -6.97 4.46
CA ARG A 40 13.67 -7.83 4.35
C ARG A 40 13.74 -8.60 3.04
N ASP A 41 12.60 -8.97 2.49
CA ASP A 41 12.54 -9.73 1.23
C ASP A 41 12.73 -8.85 0.00
N GLY A 42 13.00 -7.57 0.19
CA GLY A 42 13.22 -6.65 -0.92
C GLY A 42 11.97 -5.91 -1.36
N SER A 43 10.83 -6.25 -0.78
CA SER A 43 9.59 -5.57 -1.14
C SER A 43 9.51 -4.19 -0.50
N ARG A 44 8.58 -3.38 -0.99
CA ARG A 44 8.36 -2.03 -0.48
C ARG A 44 6.88 -1.80 -0.44
N SER A 45 6.37 -1.28 0.66
CA SER A 45 4.93 -1.12 0.82
C SER A 45 4.59 0.00 1.77
N PHE A 46 3.32 0.39 1.74
CA PHE A 46 2.76 1.26 2.76
C PHE A 46 1.29 0.87 2.93
N TYR A 47 0.68 1.37 4.00
CA TYR A 47 -0.72 1.08 4.27
C TYR A 47 -1.47 2.39 4.44
N CYS A 48 -2.66 2.46 3.88
CA CYS A 48 -3.53 3.61 4.08
C CYS A 48 -4.95 3.11 4.33
N TYR A 49 -5.87 4.05 4.60
CA TYR A 49 -7.26 3.68 4.80
C TYR A 49 -8.05 4.02 3.54
N ASP A 50 -8.99 3.16 3.20
CA ASP A 50 -9.92 3.49 2.14
C ASP A 50 -11.08 4.30 2.72
N PRO A 51 -12.04 4.75 1.89
CA PRO A 51 -13.15 5.57 2.40
C PRO A 51 -13.99 4.90 3.47
N ASP A 52 -14.02 3.57 3.48
CA ASP A 52 -14.77 2.83 4.47
C ASP A 52 -13.95 2.45 5.68
N LYS A 53 -12.74 3.00 5.78
CA LYS A 53 -11.82 2.75 6.89
C LYS A 53 -11.24 1.36 6.90
N ASN A 54 -11.28 0.67 5.78
CA ASN A 54 -10.56 -0.60 5.63
C ASN A 54 -9.11 -0.30 5.33
N ILE A 55 -8.23 -1.19 5.74
CA ILE A 55 -6.80 -0.99 5.51
C ILE A 55 -6.45 -1.48 4.12
N LEU A 56 -5.81 -0.62 3.34
CA LEU A 56 -5.35 -0.94 2.00
C LEU A 56 -3.84 -0.96 1.99
N GLN A 57 -3.26 -2.09 1.59
CA GLN A 57 -1.82 -2.21 1.44
C GLN A 57 -1.45 -1.99 -0.02
N ILE A 58 -0.51 -1.10 -0.27
CA ILE A 58 0.00 -0.87 -1.62
C ILE A 58 1.45 -1.28 -1.60
N MET A 59 1.84 -2.21 -2.47
CA MET A 59 3.16 -2.80 -2.39
C MET A 59 3.75 -3.16 -3.73
N TRP A 60 5.05 -3.32 -3.74
CA TRP A 60 5.80 -3.87 -4.85
C TRP A 60 6.70 -4.99 -4.30
N HIS A 61 6.80 -6.06 -5.04
CA HIS A 61 7.65 -7.18 -4.66
C HIS A 61 8.56 -7.53 -5.83
N PRO A 62 9.86 -7.74 -5.58
CA PRO A 62 10.80 -7.95 -6.69
C PRO A 62 10.50 -9.17 -7.55
N THR A 63 9.83 -10.14 -7.00
CA THR A 63 9.50 -11.35 -7.75
C THR A 63 8.04 -11.39 -8.18
N LEU A 64 7.15 -11.01 -7.26
CA LEU A 64 5.72 -11.16 -7.50
C LEU A 64 5.11 -10.06 -8.37
N SER A 65 5.79 -8.93 -8.48
CA SER A 65 5.27 -7.78 -9.21
C SER A 65 5.69 -7.73 -10.67
N LYS A 66 6.16 -8.82 -11.21
CA LYS A 66 6.61 -8.81 -12.60
C LYS A 66 5.51 -8.56 -13.59
#